data_632248b25bdc4b311fcf243d834b6c53
#
_entry.id   632248b25bdc4b311fcf243d834b6c53
#
_cell.length_a   1.000
_cell.length_b   1.000
_cell.length_c   1.000
_cell.angle_alpha   90.00
_cell.angle_beta   90.00
_cell.angle_gamma   90.00
#
_symmetry.space_group_name_H-M   'P 1'
#
loop_
_entity.id
_entity.type
_entity.pdbx_description
1 polymer ?
#
loop_
_entity_poly.entity_id
_entity_poly.type
_entity_poly.pdbx_seq_one_letter_code
_entity_poly.pdbx_strand_id
1 'polypeptide(L)'
;MTTSFPALSKFRIEQARENIVHLVFDCPDRSMNVFSNKAIHELGEFAEWLHDADVRGVVVRSGKETGFCAGADLTELGVAYEMIVAAKPADRFDIAFNHFFPLSHAIRRLETAGKPLAAAIAGVALGGGCELALGCHYRVLTRNPRAMLGLPECQVGLLPGAGGTQRMPRLVGAKNGLDVLLLAKTYSGEEAEAVGVVNALVEPGSEVEAAEDWILSGQAHAAQPWDLPSHVPASHDDYADIVSAHRDRELQRMLGHEPAPLAILDCVELGLMQPMDGAIRSEMSVFAGLRQRSEPRNMIRSMFLGKQAYDKAKRADAISPVVSAATETIGTGVSEALRNEPGLRSALFGAPDDNSSPVQQRPGSDLWLLSQDALVNALRNVADKAREMSSSMDENDLQQLDHLVTIKHGVPAYIGGVSGLARLPG
;
A
#
# COMPACT_ATOMS: atom_id res chain seq x y z
N MET A 1 14.41 -36.58 -8.22
CA MET A 1 13.10 -36.90 -7.60
C MET A 1 12.20 -35.73 -7.92
N THR A 2 11.16 -35.93 -8.74
CA THR A 2 10.17 -34.87 -9.01
C THR A 2 9.41 -34.62 -7.71
N THR A 3 9.76 -33.56 -7.01
CA THR A 3 8.96 -33.09 -5.87
C THR A 3 7.58 -32.75 -6.38
N SER A 4 6.53 -33.37 -5.83
CA SER A 4 5.16 -33.07 -6.20
C SER A 4 4.86 -31.58 -5.94
N PHE A 5 4.05 -30.96 -6.81
CA PHE A 5 3.62 -29.59 -6.60
C PHE A 5 2.87 -29.43 -5.27
N PRO A 6 3.07 -28.32 -4.53
CA PRO A 6 2.24 -28.03 -3.38
C PRO A 6 0.76 -27.85 -3.79
N ALA A 7 -0.14 -28.24 -2.91
CA ALA A 7 -1.59 -28.13 -3.13
C ALA A 7 -2.05 -26.73 -2.71
N LEU A 8 -2.28 -25.85 -3.70
CA LEU A 8 -2.63 -24.45 -3.51
C LEU A 8 -4.09 -24.20 -3.92
N SER A 9 -4.74 -23.22 -3.34
CA SER A 9 -6.14 -22.84 -3.60
C SER A 9 -6.30 -21.42 -4.12
N LYS A 10 -5.34 -20.53 -3.83
CA LYS A 10 -5.28 -19.15 -4.33
C LYS A 10 -4.28 -18.99 -5.47
N PHE A 11 -3.43 -19.99 -5.63
CA PHE A 11 -2.53 -20.14 -6.75
C PHE A 11 -2.73 -21.51 -7.40
N ARG A 12 -2.37 -21.62 -8.68
CA ARG A 12 -2.22 -22.89 -9.39
C ARG A 12 -0.81 -22.99 -9.94
N ILE A 13 -0.28 -24.19 -9.98
CA ILE A 13 1.01 -24.49 -10.60
C ILE A 13 0.73 -25.26 -11.86
N GLU A 14 1.15 -24.74 -12.99
CA GLU A 14 0.95 -25.34 -14.30
C GLU A 14 2.30 -25.61 -14.96
N GLN A 15 2.50 -26.84 -15.39
CA GLN A 15 3.69 -27.21 -16.17
C GLN A 15 3.58 -26.61 -17.57
N ALA A 16 4.64 -25.92 -18.02
CA ALA A 16 4.75 -25.33 -19.34
C ALA A 16 5.88 -25.99 -20.15
N ARG A 17 6.21 -25.42 -21.29
CA ARG A 17 7.26 -25.92 -22.21
C ARG A 17 8.65 -25.89 -21.54
N GLU A 18 9.52 -26.77 -21.99
CA GLU A 18 10.95 -26.79 -21.64
C GLU A 18 11.22 -26.73 -20.10
N ASN A 19 10.37 -27.42 -19.33
CA ASN A 19 10.46 -27.47 -17.86
C ASN A 19 10.29 -26.09 -17.16
N ILE A 20 9.60 -25.15 -17.80
CA ILE A 20 9.11 -23.92 -17.16
C ILE A 20 7.85 -24.25 -16.36
N VAL A 21 7.63 -23.53 -15.27
CA VAL A 21 6.44 -23.63 -14.46
C VAL A 21 5.73 -22.27 -14.41
N HIS A 22 4.42 -22.27 -14.55
CA HIS A 22 3.63 -21.07 -14.27
C HIS A 22 3.09 -21.10 -12.86
N LEU A 23 3.35 -20.05 -12.11
CA LEU A 23 2.63 -19.72 -10.88
C LEU A 23 1.47 -18.79 -11.24
N VAL A 24 0.27 -19.36 -11.26
CA VAL A 24 -0.95 -18.65 -11.67
C VAL A 24 -1.68 -18.14 -10.44
N PHE A 25 -1.68 -16.85 -10.20
CA PHE A 25 -2.44 -16.23 -9.12
C PHE A 25 -3.92 -16.19 -9.50
N ASP A 26 -4.76 -16.90 -8.79
CA ASP A 26 -6.19 -17.02 -9.11
C ASP A 26 -7.04 -17.23 -7.86
N CYS A 27 -7.50 -16.13 -7.27
CA CYS A 27 -8.44 -16.15 -6.16
C CYS A 27 -9.84 -16.51 -6.68
N PRO A 28 -10.37 -17.74 -6.49
CA PRO A 28 -11.61 -18.18 -7.13
C PRO A 28 -12.83 -17.35 -6.75
N ASP A 29 -12.86 -16.82 -5.52
CA ASP A 29 -14.02 -16.12 -4.94
C ASP A 29 -13.99 -14.60 -5.20
N ARG A 30 -13.04 -14.11 -6.01
CA ARG A 30 -12.81 -12.70 -6.24
C ARG A 30 -12.72 -12.39 -7.73
N SER A 31 -13.25 -11.24 -8.13
CA SER A 31 -13.07 -10.70 -9.49
C SER A 31 -11.64 -10.21 -9.76
N MET A 32 -10.88 -9.93 -8.70
CA MET A 32 -9.50 -9.48 -8.75
C MET A 32 -8.67 -10.28 -7.72
N ASN A 33 -7.43 -10.60 -8.05
CA ASN A 33 -6.51 -11.20 -7.09
C ASN A 33 -6.13 -10.20 -5.99
N VAL A 34 -6.13 -10.69 -4.75
CA VAL A 34 -5.66 -9.94 -3.57
C VAL A 34 -4.87 -10.87 -2.66
N PHE A 35 -3.89 -10.31 -1.95
CA PHE A 35 -3.16 -11.03 -0.92
C PHE A 35 -3.97 -11.10 0.38
N SER A 36 -4.70 -12.20 0.53
CA SER A 36 -5.23 -12.66 1.83
C SER A 36 -4.14 -13.41 2.60
N ASN A 37 -4.33 -13.62 3.90
CA ASN A 37 -3.42 -14.45 4.72
C ASN A 37 -3.18 -15.84 4.09
N LYS A 38 -4.22 -16.43 3.50
CA LYS A 38 -4.13 -17.72 2.81
C LYS A 38 -3.25 -17.62 1.56
N ALA A 39 -3.42 -16.58 0.73
CA ALA A 39 -2.59 -16.36 -0.46
C ALA A 39 -1.12 -16.11 -0.08
N ILE A 40 -0.87 -15.36 0.99
CA ILE A 40 0.49 -15.11 1.49
C ILE A 40 1.16 -16.42 1.95
N HIS A 41 0.43 -17.24 2.68
CA HIS A 41 0.94 -18.54 3.12
C HIS A 41 1.27 -19.45 1.94
N GLU A 42 0.37 -19.57 0.95
CA GLU A 42 0.58 -20.38 -0.25
C GLU A 42 1.74 -19.88 -1.11
N LEU A 43 1.94 -18.56 -1.19
CA LEU A 43 3.13 -18.01 -1.87
C LEU A 43 4.42 -18.43 -1.16
N GLY A 44 4.40 -18.48 0.18
CA GLY A 44 5.51 -19.00 0.99
C GLY A 44 5.79 -20.48 0.74
N GLU A 45 4.73 -21.32 0.71
CA GLU A 45 4.85 -22.75 0.39
C GLU A 45 5.44 -22.98 -1.02
N PHE A 46 5.00 -22.18 -1.99
CA PHE A 46 5.57 -22.25 -3.33
C PHE A 46 7.04 -21.80 -3.37
N ALA A 47 7.39 -20.76 -2.63
CA ALA A 47 8.78 -20.29 -2.56
C ALA A 47 9.70 -21.32 -1.94
N GLU A 48 9.27 -22.01 -0.88
CA GLU A 48 10.03 -23.13 -0.29
C GLU A 48 10.20 -24.29 -1.28
N TRP A 49 9.12 -24.70 -1.93
CA TRP A 49 9.18 -25.75 -2.95
C TRP A 49 10.15 -25.39 -4.09
N LEU A 50 10.16 -24.14 -4.54
CA LEU A 50 10.95 -23.68 -5.69
C LEU A 50 12.46 -23.81 -5.46
N HIS A 51 12.94 -23.67 -4.21
CA HIS A 51 14.36 -23.81 -3.90
C HIS A 51 14.93 -25.18 -4.29
N ASP A 52 14.14 -26.25 -4.08
CA ASP A 52 14.55 -27.64 -4.33
C ASP A 52 14.02 -28.16 -5.68
N ALA A 53 13.16 -27.40 -6.35
CA ALA A 53 12.53 -27.84 -7.60
C ALA A 53 13.54 -27.87 -8.76
N ASP A 54 13.48 -28.94 -9.55
CA ASP A 54 14.20 -29.03 -10.82
C ASP A 54 13.35 -28.42 -11.93
N VAL A 55 13.35 -27.08 -11.99
CA VAL A 55 12.65 -26.29 -13.03
C VAL A 55 13.59 -25.27 -13.65
N ARG A 56 13.38 -24.99 -14.93
CA ARG A 56 14.21 -24.06 -15.69
C ARG A 56 13.96 -22.60 -15.32
N GLY A 57 12.75 -22.28 -14.90
CA GLY A 57 12.32 -20.96 -14.48
C GLY A 57 10.82 -20.91 -14.18
N VAL A 58 10.35 -19.76 -13.72
CA VAL A 58 8.95 -19.54 -13.33
C VAL A 58 8.39 -18.32 -14.06
N VAL A 59 7.19 -18.46 -14.62
CA VAL A 59 6.37 -17.34 -15.07
C VAL A 59 5.28 -17.10 -14.01
N VAL A 60 5.29 -15.93 -13.38
CA VAL A 60 4.24 -15.48 -12.47
C VAL A 60 3.21 -14.72 -13.29
N ARG A 61 1.96 -15.20 -13.29
CA ARG A 61 0.87 -14.61 -14.07
C ARG A 61 -0.46 -14.65 -13.34
N SER A 62 -1.41 -13.89 -13.81
CA SER A 62 -2.79 -13.92 -13.30
C SER A 62 -3.64 -14.98 -14.01
N GLY A 63 -4.58 -15.58 -13.27
CA GLY A 63 -5.71 -16.33 -13.82
C GLY A 63 -6.93 -15.45 -14.14
N LYS A 64 -6.85 -14.12 -13.88
CA LYS A 64 -7.93 -13.16 -14.12
C LYS A 64 -7.66 -12.36 -15.40
N GLU A 65 -8.69 -12.16 -16.20
CA GLU A 65 -8.62 -11.34 -17.43
C GLU A 65 -8.45 -9.84 -17.14
N THR A 66 -8.90 -9.38 -15.97
CA THR A 66 -9.02 -7.95 -15.67
C THR A 66 -7.84 -7.34 -14.96
N GLY A 67 -6.92 -8.15 -14.43
CA GLY A 67 -5.77 -7.61 -13.70
C GLY A 67 -4.82 -8.67 -13.20
N PHE A 68 -3.62 -8.23 -12.82
CA PHE A 68 -2.61 -9.09 -12.23
C PHE A 68 -2.89 -9.32 -10.73
N CYS A 69 -2.86 -8.26 -9.92
CA CYS A 69 -3.21 -8.29 -8.51
C CYS A 69 -3.43 -6.84 -8.00
N ALA A 70 -4.47 -6.64 -7.17
CA ALA A 70 -4.82 -5.33 -6.62
C ALA A 70 -4.16 -5.02 -5.26
N GLY A 71 -3.26 -5.87 -4.77
CA GLY A 71 -2.56 -5.69 -3.49
C GLY A 71 -3.16 -6.50 -2.34
N ALA A 72 -3.02 -6.00 -1.12
CA ALA A 72 -3.48 -6.66 0.10
C ALA A 72 -5.02 -6.67 0.23
N ASP A 73 -5.56 -7.67 0.92
CA ASP A 73 -6.96 -7.65 1.36
C ASP A 73 -7.13 -6.66 2.52
N LEU A 74 -7.65 -5.46 2.20
CA LEU A 74 -7.81 -4.39 3.19
C LEU A 74 -8.82 -4.71 4.30
N THR A 75 -9.72 -5.69 4.08
CA THR A 75 -10.62 -6.18 5.12
C THR A 75 -9.83 -6.96 6.17
N GLU A 76 -8.94 -7.86 5.74
CA GLU A 76 -8.05 -8.61 6.65
C GLU A 76 -7.07 -7.67 7.36
N LEU A 77 -6.58 -6.62 6.68
CA LEU A 77 -5.76 -5.59 7.33
C LEU A 77 -6.51 -4.88 8.46
N GLY A 78 -7.81 -4.62 8.31
CA GLY A 78 -8.63 -4.05 9.38
C GLY A 78 -8.72 -4.97 10.60
N VAL A 79 -8.96 -6.27 10.38
CA VAL A 79 -8.98 -7.29 11.45
C VAL A 79 -7.63 -7.38 12.15
N ALA A 80 -6.53 -7.37 11.40
CA ALA A 80 -5.17 -7.41 11.96
C ALA A 80 -4.89 -6.19 12.84
N TYR A 81 -5.37 -5.00 12.48
CA TYR A 81 -5.24 -3.81 13.32
C TYR A 81 -5.92 -4.02 14.69
N GLU A 82 -7.16 -4.48 14.70
CA GLU A 82 -7.88 -4.69 15.97
C GLU A 82 -7.17 -5.75 16.84
N MET A 83 -6.63 -6.80 16.25
CA MET A 83 -5.79 -7.79 16.94
C MET A 83 -4.55 -7.16 17.59
N ILE A 84 -3.84 -6.31 16.85
CA ILE A 84 -2.61 -5.65 17.32
C ILE A 84 -2.92 -4.72 18.48
N VAL A 85 -3.93 -3.85 18.34
CA VAL A 85 -4.24 -2.86 19.40
C VAL A 85 -4.86 -3.47 20.66
N ALA A 86 -5.51 -4.63 20.54
CA ALA A 86 -6.02 -5.39 21.67
C ALA A 86 -4.90 -6.06 22.49
N ALA A 87 -3.72 -6.27 21.90
CA ALA A 87 -2.58 -6.86 22.60
C ALA A 87 -1.97 -5.86 23.61
N LYS A 88 -1.18 -6.39 24.56
CA LYS A 88 -0.43 -5.56 25.50
C LYS A 88 0.53 -4.63 24.73
N PRO A 89 0.68 -3.37 25.12
CA PRO A 89 1.53 -2.41 24.41
C PRO A 89 2.95 -2.92 24.09
N ALA A 90 3.56 -3.66 25.01
CA ALA A 90 4.90 -4.23 24.83
C ALA A 90 4.99 -5.29 23.74
N ASP A 91 3.89 -5.98 23.42
CA ASP A 91 3.85 -7.10 22.49
C ASP A 91 3.42 -6.66 21.07
N ARG A 92 2.85 -5.46 20.94
CA ARG A 92 2.21 -4.99 19.69
C ARG A 92 3.15 -4.94 18.51
N PHE A 93 4.39 -4.51 18.74
CA PHE A 93 5.38 -4.40 17.67
C PHE A 93 5.71 -5.79 17.10
N ASP A 94 6.02 -6.75 17.94
CA ASP A 94 6.39 -8.10 17.52
C ASP A 94 5.20 -8.81 16.85
N ILE A 95 3.99 -8.63 17.37
CA ILE A 95 2.78 -9.15 16.75
C ILE A 95 2.59 -8.56 15.35
N ALA A 96 2.72 -7.25 15.19
CA ALA A 96 2.58 -6.58 13.90
C ALA A 96 3.68 -7.04 12.92
N PHE A 97 4.94 -7.05 13.36
CA PHE A 97 6.06 -7.49 12.54
C PHE A 97 5.87 -8.93 12.04
N ASN A 98 5.59 -9.86 12.94
CA ASN A 98 5.44 -11.27 12.61
C ASN A 98 4.19 -11.55 11.76
N HIS A 99 3.13 -10.75 11.90
CA HIS A 99 1.93 -10.89 11.09
C HIS A 99 2.13 -10.44 9.65
N PHE A 100 2.86 -9.34 9.41
CA PHE A 100 2.98 -8.73 8.08
C PHE A 100 4.25 -9.13 7.31
N PHE A 101 5.32 -9.52 7.99
CA PHE A 101 6.58 -9.90 7.35
C PHE A 101 6.49 -11.10 6.38
N PRO A 102 5.57 -12.08 6.54
CA PRO A 102 5.50 -13.26 5.68
C PRO A 102 5.40 -12.96 4.18
N LEU A 103 4.66 -11.92 3.75
CA LEU A 103 4.59 -11.56 2.32
C LEU A 103 5.94 -11.07 1.80
N SER A 104 6.58 -10.15 2.51
CA SER A 104 7.91 -9.63 2.17
C SER A 104 8.94 -10.76 2.11
N HIS A 105 8.88 -11.66 3.09
CA HIS A 105 9.76 -12.84 3.16
C HIS A 105 9.52 -13.81 2.00
N ALA A 106 8.26 -14.12 1.67
CA ALA A 106 7.93 -15.02 0.57
C ALA A 106 8.41 -14.47 -0.79
N ILE A 107 8.20 -13.17 -1.06
CA ILE A 107 8.72 -12.53 -2.27
C ILE A 107 10.26 -12.59 -2.30
N ARG A 108 10.92 -12.31 -1.17
CA ARG A 108 12.39 -12.41 -1.10
C ARG A 108 12.90 -13.83 -1.34
N ARG A 109 12.24 -14.83 -0.79
CA ARG A 109 12.56 -16.24 -1.01
C ARG A 109 12.41 -16.65 -2.47
N LEU A 110 11.37 -16.19 -3.16
CA LEU A 110 11.21 -16.37 -4.61
C LEU A 110 12.37 -15.73 -5.38
N GLU A 111 12.65 -14.46 -5.09
CA GLU A 111 13.70 -13.66 -5.71
C GLU A 111 15.09 -14.31 -5.62
N THR A 112 15.34 -15.05 -4.54
CA THR A 112 16.64 -15.70 -4.27
C THR A 112 16.63 -17.22 -4.44
N ALA A 113 15.60 -17.78 -5.06
CA ALA A 113 15.46 -19.23 -5.24
C ALA A 113 16.46 -19.84 -6.26
N GLY A 114 17.33 -19.03 -6.88
CA GLY A 114 18.29 -19.49 -7.88
C GLY A 114 17.68 -19.93 -9.21
N LYS A 115 16.44 -19.53 -9.47
CA LYS A 115 15.70 -19.78 -10.72
C LYS A 115 15.29 -18.45 -11.35
N PRO A 116 15.36 -18.28 -12.68
CA PRO A 116 14.80 -17.11 -13.35
C PRO A 116 13.29 -17.01 -13.10
N LEU A 117 12.83 -15.82 -12.65
CA LEU A 117 11.43 -15.49 -12.48
C LEU A 117 11.05 -14.37 -13.44
N ALA A 118 9.97 -14.56 -14.21
CA ALA A 118 9.40 -13.53 -15.07
C ALA A 118 7.94 -13.25 -14.68
N ALA A 119 7.56 -11.98 -14.56
CA ALA A 119 6.17 -11.58 -14.37
C ALA A 119 5.52 -11.25 -15.71
N ALA A 120 4.41 -11.90 -16.05
CA ALA A 120 3.57 -11.61 -17.20
C ALA A 120 2.35 -10.79 -16.77
N ILE A 121 2.34 -9.50 -17.09
CA ILE A 121 1.42 -8.49 -16.51
C ILE A 121 0.45 -8.02 -17.61
N ALA A 122 -0.74 -8.62 -17.66
CA ALA A 122 -1.78 -8.28 -18.64
C ALA A 122 -2.71 -7.13 -18.21
N GLY A 123 -2.66 -6.72 -16.93
CA GLY A 123 -3.55 -5.72 -16.37
C GLY A 123 -2.98 -5.04 -15.13
N VAL A 124 -3.86 -4.63 -14.23
CA VAL A 124 -3.50 -3.87 -13.02
C VAL A 124 -2.63 -4.68 -12.07
N ALA A 125 -1.45 -4.16 -11.70
CA ALA A 125 -0.54 -4.66 -10.68
C ALA A 125 -0.27 -3.55 -9.64
N LEU A 126 -1.03 -3.53 -8.55
CA LEU A 126 -0.94 -2.47 -7.52
C LEU A 126 -0.58 -3.04 -6.16
N GLY A 127 0.07 -2.22 -5.34
CA GLY A 127 0.45 -2.58 -3.98
C GLY A 127 1.27 -3.87 -3.93
N GLY A 128 0.90 -4.82 -3.08
CA GLY A 128 1.53 -6.14 -2.99
C GLY A 128 1.63 -6.87 -4.33
N GLY A 129 0.71 -6.62 -5.29
CA GLY A 129 0.79 -7.15 -6.65
C GLY A 129 1.95 -6.55 -7.46
N CYS A 130 2.18 -5.25 -7.32
CA CYS A 130 3.36 -4.59 -7.85
C CYS A 130 4.62 -5.11 -7.16
N GLU A 131 4.62 -5.28 -5.84
CA GLU A 131 5.76 -5.79 -5.07
C GLU A 131 6.17 -7.21 -5.49
N LEU A 132 5.17 -8.09 -5.77
CA LEU A 132 5.44 -9.41 -6.33
C LEU A 132 6.09 -9.31 -7.73
N ALA A 133 5.58 -8.43 -8.60
CA ALA A 133 6.18 -8.20 -9.92
C ALA A 133 7.60 -7.65 -9.82
N LEU A 134 7.86 -6.71 -8.89
CA LEU A 134 9.19 -6.16 -8.63
C LEU A 134 10.18 -7.20 -8.09
N GLY A 135 9.70 -8.23 -7.39
CA GLY A 135 10.49 -9.37 -6.95
C GLY A 135 10.87 -10.35 -8.08
N CYS A 136 10.22 -10.27 -9.24
CA CYS A 136 10.61 -11.05 -10.41
C CYS A 136 11.82 -10.42 -11.11
N HIS A 137 12.70 -11.24 -11.71
CA HIS A 137 13.90 -10.79 -12.41
C HIS A 137 13.58 -10.10 -13.74
N TYR A 138 12.48 -10.47 -14.38
CA TYR A 138 12.01 -9.92 -15.64
C TYR A 138 10.52 -9.59 -15.55
N ARG A 139 10.10 -8.45 -16.10
CA ARG A 139 8.72 -7.97 -16.09
C ARG A 139 8.29 -7.64 -17.50
N VAL A 140 7.27 -8.35 -17.98
CA VAL A 140 6.61 -8.11 -19.27
C VAL A 140 5.27 -7.45 -19.03
N LEU A 141 5.06 -6.27 -19.58
CA LEU A 141 3.79 -5.53 -19.50
C LEU A 141 3.11 -5.55 -20.86
N THR A 142 1.80 -5.67 -20.88
CA THR A 142 1.06 -5.53 -22.15
C THR A 142 0.74 -4.08 -22.47
N ARG A 143 0.51 -3.78 -23.78
CA ARG A 143 -0.01 -2.48 -24.27
C ARG A 143 -1.51 -2.27 -23.97
N ASN A 144 -2.11 -3.14 -23.15
CA ASN A 144 -3.47 -2.92 -22.69
C ASN A 144 -3.54 -1.59 -21.90
N PRO A 145 -4.43 -0.65 -22.25
CA PRO A 145 -4.53 0.65 -21.55
C PRO A 145 -4.79 0.56 -20.03
N ARG A 146 -5.28 -0.60 -19.55
CA ARG A 146 -5.49 -0.86 -18.12
C ARG A 146 -4.30 -1.52 -17.44
N ALA A 147 -3.29 -1.95 -18.19
CA ALA A 147 -2.09 -2.56 -17.62
C ALA A 147 -1.18 -1.49 -17.02
N MET A 148 -0.94 -1.59 -15.71
CA MET A 148 -0.14 -0.62 -14.97
C MET A 148 0.47 -1.23 -13.72
N LEU A 149 1.57 -0.62 -13.26
CA LEU A 149 2.21 -0.92 -11.99
C LEU A 149 2.23 0.32 -11.09
N GLY A 150 2.03 0.14 -9.79
CA GLY A 150 2.12 1.25 -8.82
C GLY A 150 1.95 0.81 -7.38
N LEU A 151 2.28 1.72 -6.48
CA LEU A 151 2.29 1.51 -5.02
C LEU A 151 1.45 2.60 -4.34
N PRO A 152 0.11 2.47 -4.32
CA PRO A 152 -0.80 3.52 -3.85
C PRO A 152 -1.05 3.50 -2.34
N GLU A 153 -0.30 2.74 -1.55
CA GLU A 153 -0.51 2.51 -0.12
C GLU A 153 -0.57 3.80 0.69
N CYS A 154 0.18 4.83 0.29
CA CYS A 154 0.18 6.13 0.94
C CYS A 154 -1.21 6.78 0.99
N GLN A 155 -2.04 6.56 -0.04
CA GLN A 155 -3.39 7.12 -0.13
C GLN A 155 -4.36 6.57 0.93
N VAL A 156 -4.03 5.42 1.50
CA VAL A 156 -4.81 4.80 2.59
C VAL A 156 -4.05 4.81 3.93
N GLY A 157 -3.02 5.66 4.03
CA GLY A 157 -2.25 5.84 5.27
C GLY A 157 -1.26 4.72 5.56
N LEU A 158 -0.89 3.92 4.55
CA LEU A 158 0.08 2.83 4.65
C LEU A 158 1.35 3.13 3.85
N LEU A 159 2.33 2.26 3.99
CA LEU A 159 3.47 2.15 3.09
C LEU A 159 3.48 0.76 2.46
N PRO A 160 4.14 0.55 1.30
CA PRO A 160 4.39 -0.78 0.75
C PRO A 160 5.19 -1.64 1.74
N GLY A 161 4.61 -2.75 2.18
CA GLY A 161 5.17 -3.59 3.25
C GLY A 161 5.78 -4.91 2.78
N ALA A 162 5.97 -5.08 1.48
CA ALA A 162 6.55 -6.31 0.91
C ALA A 162 7.79 -6.04 0.05
N GLY A 163 8.54 -4.99 0.38
CA GLY A 163 9.79 -4.58 -0.26
C GLY A 163 9.62 -3.53 -1.34
N GLY A 164 8.44 -2.93 -1.49
CA GLY A 164 8.15 -1.91 -2.50
C GLY A 164 8.95 -0.64 -2.31
N THR A 165 9.11 -0.16 -1.06
CA THR A 165 9.92 1.01 -0.75
C THR A 165 11.41 0.79 -1.03
N GLN A 166 11.80 -0.47 -1.19
CA GLN A 166 13.19 -0.86 -1.44
C GLN A 166 13.47 -1.17 -2.90
N ARG A 167 12.58 -1.94 -3.57
CA ARG A 167 12.77 -2.35 -4.96
C ARG A 167 12.49 -1.24 -5.96
N MET A 168 11.40 -0.48 -5.74
CA MET A 168 11.00 0.57 -6.68
C MET A 168 12.11 1.64 -6.85
N PRO A 169 12.65 2.27 -5.78
CA PRO A 169 13.71 3.26 -5.95
C PRO A 169 15.02 2.69 -6.52
N ARG A 170 15.32 1.40 -6.26
CA ARG A 170 16.51 0.75 -6.84
C ARG A 170 16.39 0.51 -8.34
N LEU A 171 15.17 0.33 -8.86
CA LEU A 171 14.93 0.13 -10.29
C LEU A 171 14.84 1.44 -11.06
N VAL A 172 14.13 2.45 -10.54
CA VAL A 172 13.79 3.66 -11.29
C VAL A 172 14.48 4.93 -10.76
N GLY A 173 15.36 4.79 -9.78
CA GLY A 173 16.02 5.89 -9.07
C GLY A 173 15.14 6.48 -7.95
N ALA A 174 15.78 7.12 -6.97
CA ALA A 174 15.12 7.63 -5.76
C ALA A 174 13.99 8.63 -6.08
N LYS A 175 14.21 9.56 -7.02
CA LYS A 175 13.21 10.57 -7.38
C LYS A 175 11.93 9.93 -7.95
N ASN A 176 12.06 9.10 -8.99
CA ASN A 176 10.90 8.45 -9.62
C ASN A 176 10.23 7.46 -8.63
N GLY A 177 11.04 6.78 -7.82
CA GLY A 177 10.55 5.89 -6.77
C GLY A 177 9.69 6.63 -5.74
N LEU A 178 10.11 7.80 -5.27
CA LEU A 178 9.33 8.62 -4.35
C LEU A 178 8.06 9.18 -4.98
N ASP A 179 8.05 9.50 -6.28
CA ASP A 179 6.82 9.90 -6.98
C ASP A 179 5.79 8.75 -6.97
N VAL A 180 6.21 7.51 -7.16
CA VAL A 180 5.33 6.33 -7.03
C VAL A 180 4.84 6.16 -5.60
N LEU A 181 5.74 6.22 -4.63
CA LEU A 181 5.47 5.89 -3.23
C LEU A 181 4.62 6.96 -2.51
N LEU A 182 4.87 8.24 -2.79
CA LEU A 182 4.22 9.37 -2.10
C LEU A 182 3.00 9.90 -2.86
N LEU A 183 3.07 9.94 -4.21
CA LEU A 183 2.02 10.51 -5.04
C LEU A 183 1.10 9.45 -5.64
N ALA A 184 1.36 8.16 -5.36
CA ALA A 184 0.66 7.02 -5.96
C ALA A 184 0.69 7.06 -7.51
N LYS A 185 1.78 7.58 -8.08
CA LYS A 185 1.99 7.54 -9.52
C LYS A 185 2.03 6.09 -9.99
N THR A 186 1.35 5.81 -11.10
CA THR A 186 1.41 4.51 -11.77
C THR A 186 2.18 4.63 -13.07
N TYR A 187 2.87 3.57 -13.44
CA TYR A 187 3.54 3.46 -14.73
C TYR A 187 2.81 2.48 -15.63
N SER A 188 2.63 2.86 -16.90
CA SER A 188 1.97 2.06 -17.93
C SER A 188 2.62 2.29 -19.30
N GLY A 189 2.38 1.38 -20.24
CA GLY A 189 2.85 1.51 -21.62
C GLY A 189 4.34 1.84 -21.73
N GLU A 190 4.68 2.70 -22.70
CA GLU A 190 6.05 3.12 -23.00
C GLU A 190 6.75 3.82 -21.85
N GLU A 191 5.99 4.50 -20.97
CA GLU A 191 6.58 5.17 -19.81
C GLU A 191 7.15 4.13 -18.82
N ALA A 192 6.46 3.01 -18.62
CA ALA A 192 6.92 1.94 -17.74
C ALA A 192 8.23 1.30 -18.23
N GLU A 193 8.37 1.13 -19.54
CA GLU A 193 9.59 0.62 -20.16
C GLU A 193 10.70 1.66 -20.11
N ALA A 194 10.41 2.90 -20.45
CA ALA A 194 11.40 3.99 -20.48
C ALA A 194 12.04 4.28 -19.10
N VAL A 195 11.27 4.15 -18.01
CA VAL A 195 11.82 4.33 -16.64
C VAL A 195 12.48 3.06 -16.10
N GLY A 196 12.36 1.92 -16.80
CA GLY A 196 12.97 0.64 -16.42
C GLY A 196 12.20 -0.15 -15.36
N VAL A 197 10.95 0.22 -15.04
CA VAL A 197 10.12 -0.57 -14.12
C VAL A 197 9.66 -1.87 -14.75
N VAL A 198 9.55 -1.93 -16.08
CA VAL A 198 9.37 -3.17 -16.88
C VAL A 198 10.49 -3.34 -17.87
N ASN A 199 10.72 -4.58 -18.28
CA ASN A 199 11.81 -4.97 -19.18
C ASN A 199 11.36 -5.12 -20.64
N ALA A 200 10.06 -5.38 -20.85
CA ALA A 200 9.48 -5.51 -22.19
C ALA A 200 8.02 -5.05 -22.19
N LEU A 201 7.62 -4.47 -23.32
CA LEU A 201 6.26 -4.06 -23.61
C LEU A 201 5.77 -4.81 -24.85
N VAL A 202 4.67 -5.57 -24.72
CA VAL A 202 4.17 -6.47 -25.77
C VAL A 202 2.67 -6.25 -26.04
N GLU A 203 2.18 -6.79 -27.17
CA GLU A 203 0.75 -6.78 -27.44
C GLU A 203 -0.01 -7.67 -26.44
N PRO A 204 -1.27 -7.33 -26.10
CA PRO A 204 -2.08 -8.14 -25.20
C PRO A 204 -2.20 -9.60 -25.68
N GLY A 205 -1.96 -10.54 -24.77
CA GLY A 205 -1.96 -11.97 -25.04
C GLY A 205 -0.59 -12.57 -25.39
N SER A 206 0.46 -11.73 -25.56
CA SER A 206 1.83 -12.20 -25.84
C SER A 206 2.74 -12.16 -24.61
N GLU A 207 2.25 -11.70 -23.48
CA GLU A 207 3.05 -11.47 -22.26
C GLU A 207 3.60 -12.77 -21.66
N VAL A 208 2.85 -13.86 -21.74
CA VAL A 208 3.26 -15.17 -21.22
C VAL A 208 4.35 -15.76 -22.10
N GLU A 209 4.14 -15.75 -23.44
CA GLU A 209 5.13 -16.24 -24.39
C GLU A 209 6.44 -15.46 -24.29
N ALA A 210 6.37 -14.12 -24.20
CA ALA A 210 7.55 -13.27 -24.06
C ALA A 210 8.31 -13.54 -22.74
N ALA A 211 7.61 -13.82 -21.65
CA ALA A 211 8.20 -14.20 -20.37
C ALA A 211 8.91 -15.57 -20.46
N GLU A 212 8.28 -16.56 -21.09
CA GLU A 212 8.89 -17.87 -21.34
C GLU A 212 10.11 -17.75 -22.27
N ASP A 213 10.01 -17.00 -23.36
CA ASP A 213 11.11 -16.78 -24.30
C ASP A 213 12.31 -16.16 -23.63
N TRP A 214 12.09 -15.18 -22.72
CA TRP A 214 13.20 -14.64 -21.93
C TRP A 214 13.87 -15.73 -21.08
N ILE A 215 13.09 -16.57 -20.35
CA ILE A 215 13.64 -17.67 -19.58
C ILE A 215 14.47 -18.61 -20.44
N LEU A 216 14.07 -18.84 -21.68
CA LEU A 216 14.72 -19.74 -22.63
C LEU A 216 15.88 -19.11 -23.40
N SER A 217 16.01 -17.80 -23.40
CA SER A 217 16.92 -17.03 -24.28
C SER A 217 18.40 -17.21 -23.98
N GLY A 218 18.79 -17.87 -22.90
CA GLY A 218 20.17 -17.94 -22.46
C GLY A 218 20.70 -16.63 -21.82
N GLN A 219 19.92 -15.56 -21.83
CA GLN A 219 20.20 -14.29 -21.13
C GLN A 219 19.50 -14.21 -19.78
N ALA A 220 18.64 -15.19 -19.48
CA ALA A 220 17.94 -15.25 -18.21
C ALA A 220 18.92 -15.37 -17.04
N HIS A 221 18.65 -14.62 -15.99
CA HIS A 221 19.42 -14.64 -14.77
C HIS A 221 18.50 -14.81 -13.56
N ALA A 222 19.03 -15.34 -12.47
CA ALA A 222 18.31 -15.62 -11.23
C ALA A 222 18.80 -14.73 -10.08
N ALA A 223 19.24 -13.52 -10.40
CA ALA A 223 19.70 -12.54 -9.42
C ALA A 223 19.23 -11.14 -9.84
N GLN A 224 18.78 -10.39 -8.86
CA GLN A 224 18.47 -8.97 -9.04
C GLN A 224 19.77 -8.14 -9.06
N PRO A 225 19.75 -6.92 -9.64
CA PRO A 225 20.94 -6.06 -9.65
C PRO A 225 21.57 -5.86 -8.26
N TRP A 226 20.76 -5.74 -7.23
CA TRP A 226 21.22 -5.56 -5.84
C TRP A 226 21.74 -6.82 -5.14
N ASP A 227 21.59 -7.97 -5.77
CA ASP A 227 22.14 -9.26 -5.28
C ASP A 227 23.42 -9.67 -6.00
N LEU A 228 23.86 -8.89 -6.99
CA LEU A 228 25.10 -9.17 -7.70
C LEU A 228 26.31 -8.83 -6.83
N PRO A 229 27.41 -9.62 -6.88
CA PRO A 229 28.64 -9.30 -6.14
C PRO A 229 29.25 -7.95 -6.51
N SER A 230 28.93 -7.42 -7.68
CA SER A 230 29.38 -6.11 -8.17
C SER A 230 28.50 -4.95 -7.71
N HIS A 231 27.40 -5.23 -7.01
CA HIS A 231 26.50 -4.18 -6.56
C HIS A 231 27.15 -3.30 -5.50
N VAL A 232 27.07 -2.00 -5.74
CA VAL A 232 27.46 -0.98 -4.77
C VAL A 232 26.18 -0.32 -4.27
N PRO A 233 25.84 -0.43 -2.98
CA PRO A 233 24.69 0.27 -2.43
C PRO A 233 24.82 1.79 -2.65
N ALA A 234 23.69 2.48 -2.83
CA ALA A 234 23.66 3.91 -2.94
C ALA A 234 24.26 4.56 -1.67
N SER A 235 25.07 5.61 -1.83
CA SER A 235 25.49 6.42 -0.70
C SER A 235 24.34 7.34 -0.26
N HIS A 236 24.33 7.76 0.99
CA HIS A 236 23.34 8.73 1.47
C HIS A 236 23.33 10.02 0.64
N ASP A 237 24.51 10.50 0.25
CA ASP A 237 24.66 11.72 -0.53
C ASP A 237 24.00 11.66 -1.91
N ASP A 238 23.79 10.46 -2.46
CA ASP A 238 23.16 10.29 -3.79
C ASP A 238 21.66 10.68 -3.79
N TYR A 239 20.99 10.69 -2.62
CA TYR A 239 19.55 10.92 -2.52
C TYR A 239 19.10 11.76 -1.31
N ALA A 240 20.00 12.17 -0.44
CA ALA A 240 19.69 12.93 0.78
C ALA A 240 18.90 14.21 0.51
N ASP A 241 19.32 15.00 -0.48
CA ASP A 241 18.63 16.24 -0.84
C ASP A 241 17.20 15.97 -1.35
N ILE A 242 17.03 14.88 -2.12
CA ILE A 242 15.71 14.49 -2.64
C ILE A 242 14.78 14.10 -1.49
N VAL A 243 15.25 13.28 -0.56
CA VAL A 243 14.48 12.84 0.61
C VAL A 243 14.16 14.03 1.52
N SER A 244 15.12 14.91 1.78
CA SER A 244 14.93 16.10 2.61
C SER A 244 13.88 17.04 2.03
N ALA A 245 13.96 17.33 0.72
CA ALA A 245 12.99 18.19 0.05
C ALA A 245 11.55 17.62 0.08
N HIS A 246 11.40 16.29 -0.07
CA HIS A 246 10.11 15.63 0.08
C HIS A 246 9.61 15.68 1.53
N ARG A 247 10.50 15.46 2.51
CA ARG A 247 10.16 15.50 3.94
C ARG A 247 9.65 16.87 4.35
N ASP A 248 10.33 17.95 3.93
CA ASP A 248 9.91 19.32 4.21
C ASP A 248 8.54 19.61 3.61
N ARG A 249 8.31 19.21 2.37
CA ARG A 249 7.01 19.36 1.69
C ARG A 249 5.88 18.64 2.42
N GLU A 250 6.08 17.37 2.81
CA GLU A 250 5.06 16.58 3.50
C GLU A 250 4.77 17.14 4.91
N LEU A 251 5.79 17.62 5.62
CA LEU A 251 5.62 18.28 6.91
C LEU A 251 4.83 19.59 6.79
N GLN A 252 5.09 20.39 5.76
CA GLN A 252 4.33 21.61 5.50
C GLN A 252 2.88 21.30 5.10
N ARG A 253 2.66 20.26 4.26
CA ARG A 253 1.34 19.87 3.79
C ARG A 253 0.43 19.38 4.91
N MET A 254 0.92 18.52 5.79
CA MET A 254 0.06 17.80 6.74
C MET A 254 0.51 17.89 8.21
N LEU A 255 1.55 18.66 8.52
CA LEU A 255 2.07 18.83 9.89
C LEU A 255 2.37 17.50 10.64
N GLY A 256 2.57 16.40 9.89
CA GLY A 256 2.77 15.07 10.45
C GLY A 256 1.49 14.33 10.86
N HIS A 257 0.31 14.85 10.54
CA HIS A 257 -0.98 14.18 10.80
C HIS A 257 -1.17 12.90 9.96
N GLU A 258 -0.55 12.83 8.78
CA GLU A 258 -0.47 11.61 7.98
C GLU A 258 0.92 11.00 8.16
N PRO A 259 1.08 9.95 8.95
CA PRO A 259 2.40 9.40 9.26
C PRO A 259 3.00 8.59 8.11
N ALA A 260 2.20 8.11 7.17
CA ALA A 260 2.66 7.22 6.09
C ALA A 260 3.70 7.86 5.17
N PRO A 261 3.56 9.12 4.67
CA PRO A 261 4.59 9.76 3.87
C PRO A 261 5.95 9.83 4.55
N LEU A 262 5.97 10.19 5.84
CA LEU A 262 7.22 10.28 6.61
C LEU A 262 7.83 8.88 6.83
N ALA A 263 7.00 7.88 7.11
CA ALA A 263 7.43 6.48 7.23
C ALA A 263 8.01 5.94 5.91
N ILE A 264 7.44 6.30 4.77
CA ILE A 264 7.98 5.95 3.44
C ILE A 264 9.37 6.58 3.25
N LEU A 265 9.51 7.86 3.60
CA LEU A 265 10.80 8.56 3.51
C LEU A 265 11.86 7.92 4.41
N ASP A 266 11.49 7.53 5.64
CA ASP A 266 12.37 6.80 6.54
C ASP A 266 12.80 5.44 5.95
N CYS A 267 11.88 4.69 5.34
CA CYS A 267 12.19 3.43 4.67
C CYS A 267 13.19 3.60 3.52
N VAL A 268 13.01 4.63 2.69
CA VAL A 268 13.91 4.91 1.56
C VAL A 268 15.27 5.38 2.06
N GLU A 269 15.29 6.34 2.99
CA GLU A 269 16.51 6.91 3.54
C GLU A 269 17.40 5.88 4.25
N LEU A 270 16.78 5.04 5.08
CA LEU A 270 17.50 4.01 5.84
C LEU A 270 17.81 2.76 4.99
N GLY A 271 16.95 2.45 4.03
CA GLY A 271 17.00 1.18 3.31
C GLY A 271 17.96 1.15 2.14
N LEU A 272 18.06 2.24 1.35
CA LEU A 272 18.86 2.22 0.12
C LEU A 272 20.37 1.98 0.35
N MET A 273 20.87 2.31 1.52
CA MET A 273 22.27 2.04 1.93
C MET A 273 22.51 0.59 2.37
N GLN A 274 21.45 -0.19 2.60
CA GLN A 274 21.54 -1.53 3.15
C GLN A 274 21.51 -2.60 2.05
N PRO A 275 22.11 -3.79 2.30
CA PRO A 275 21.76 -4.99 1.54
C PRO A 275 20.26 -5.26 1.61
N MET A 276 19.68 -5.86 0.55
CA MET A 276 18.23 -6.03 0.41
C MET A 276 17.58 -6.70 1.62
N ASP A 277 18.18 -7.74 2.20
CA ASP A 277 17.61 -8.44 3.35
C ASP A 277 17.53 -7.56 4.61
N GLY A 278 18.50 -6.69 4.84
CA GLY A 278 18.44 -5.66 5.89
C GLY A 278 17.38 -4.61 5.59
N ALA A 279 17.35 -4.13 4.35
CA ALA A 279 16.45 -3.08 3.89
C ALA A 279 14.96 -3.48 4.05
N ILE A 280 14.57 -4.71 3.64
CA ILE A 280 13.19 -5.18 3.79
C ILE A 280 12.79 -5.41 5.25
N ARG A 281 13.74 -5.76 6.13
CA ARG A 281 13.49 -5.86 7.58
C ARG A 281 13.31 -4.49 8.21
N SER A 282 14.12 -3.50 7.78
CA SER A 282 13.97 -2.11 8.21
C SER A 282 12.62 -1.54 7.76
N GLU A 283 12.22 -1.77 6.50
CA GLU A 283 10.89 -1.41 5.98
C GLU A 283 9.78 -2.01 6.85
N MET A 284 9.85 -3.32 7.14
CA MET A 284 8.85 -4.01 7.97
C MET A 284 8.83 -3.47 9.41
N SER A 285 9.97 -3.07 9.96
CA SER A 285 10.02 -2.46 11.30
C SER A 285 9.27 -1.11 11.32
N VAL A 286 9.45 -0.28 10.30
CA VAL A 286 8.71 0.98 10.14
C VAL A 286 7.22 0.70 9.93
N PHE A 287 6.88 -0.28 9.08
CA PHE A 287 5.49 -0.70 8.84
C PHE A 287 4.81 -1.19 10.12
N ALA A 288 5.47 -2.03 10.92
CA ALA A 288 4.96 -2.52 12.19
C ALA A 288 4.69 -1.38 13.20
N GLY A 289 5.55 -0.36 13.22
CA GLY A 289 5.31 0.87 13.99
C GLY A 289 4.08 1.63 13.49
N LEU A 290 3.97 1.82 12.18
CA LEU A 290 2.85 2.52 11.54
C LEU A 290 1.52 1.79 11.80
N ARG A 291 1.50 0.45 11.78
CA ARG A 291 0.29 -0.37 12.01
C ARG A 291 -0.27 -0.31 13.43
N GLN A 292 0.44 0.25 14.38
CA GLN A 292 -0.06 0.49 15.74
C GLN A 292 -0.82 1.82 15.88
N ARG A 293 -0.77 2.66 14.85
CA ARG A 293 -1.39 4.00 14.85
C ARG A 293 -2.83 3.95 14.37
N SER A 294 -3.63 4.90 14.83
CA SER A 294 -5.04 5.02 14.44
C SER A 294 -5.25 5.58 13.05
N GLU A 295 -4.33 6.42 12.56
CA GLU A 295 -4.47 7.13 11.29
C GLU A 295 -4.59 6.17 10.08
N PRO A 296 -3.74 5.14 9.91
CA PRO A 296 -3.92 4.18 8.83
C PRO A 296 -5.26 3.44 8.87
N ARG A 297 -5.69 3.04 10.07
CA ARG A 297 -7.00 2.41 10.25
C ARG A 297 -8.14 3.35 9.82
N ASN A 298 -8.08 4.59 10.26
CA ASN A 298 -9.07 5.62 9.97
C ASN A 298 -9.13 5.93 8.47
N MET A 299 -7.97 6.03 7.80
CA MET A 299 -7.89 6.27 6.37
C MET A 299 -8.42 5.09 5.55
N ILE A 300 -8.07 3.85 5.90
CA ILE A 300 -8.64 2.65 5.27
C ILE A 300 -10.16 2.66 5.40
N ARG A 301 -10.67 2.96 6.61
CA ARG A 301 -12.10 2.99 6.87
C ARG A 301 -12.82 4.04 6.03
N SER A 302 -12.37 5.29 6.03
CA SER A 302 -13.05 6.39 5.34
C SER A 302 -12.81 6.41 3.83
N MET A 303 -11.58 6.11 3.36
CA MET A 303 -11.19 6.27 1.95
C MET A 303 -11.39 5.01 1.12
N PHE A 304 -11.38 3.82 1.74
CA PHE A 304 -11.52 2.56 1.01
C PHE A 304 -12.81 1.82 1.36
N LEU A 305 -12.98 1.35 2.60
CA LEU A 305 -14.17 0.57 2.98
C LEU A 305 -15.44 1.40 2.84
N GLY A 306 -15.42 2.64 3.31
CA GLY A 306 -16.54 3.57 3.18
C GLY A 306 -16.88 3.89 1.73
N LYS A 307 -15.85 4.08 0.88
CA LYS A 307 -16.05 4.26 -0.56
C LYS A 307 -16.71 3.03 -1.19
N GLN A 308 -16.26 1.83 -0.87
CA GLN A 308 -16.88 0.61 -1.39
C GLN A 308 -18.34 0.46 -0.96
N ALA A 309 -18.63 0.71 0.32
CA ALA A 309 -19.98 0.69 0.86
C ALA A 309 -20.88 1.71 0.15
N TYR A 310 -20.41 2.94 -0.01
CA TYR A 310 -21.12 4.01 -0.71
C TYR A 310 -21.34 3.70 -2.19
N ASP A 311 -20.31 3.28 -2.92
CA ASP A 311 -20.41 2.94 -4.35
C ASP A 311 -21.38 1.77 -4.59
N LYS A 312 -21.41 0.80 -3.69
CA LYS A 312 -22.38 -0.31 -3.72
C LYS A 312 -23.80 0.19 -3.50
N ALA A 313 -24.04 0.99 -2.46
CA ALA A 313 -25.35 1.56 -2.17
C ALA A 313 -25.83 2.48 -3.30
N LYS A 314 -24.96 3.32 -3.85
CA LYS A 314 -25.27 4.21 -4.97
C LYS A 314 -25.68 3.44 -6.23
N ARG A 315 -25.00 2.35 -6.58
CA ARG A 315 -25.36 1.51 -7.73
C ARG A 315 -26.70 0.79 -7.54
N ALA A 316 -27.06 0.50 -6.30
CA ALA A 316 -28.32 -0.14 -5.95
C ALA A 316 -29.47 0.85 -5.71
N ASP A 317 -29.23 2.16 -5.86
CA ASP A 317 -30.17 3.25 -5.48
C ASP A 317 -30.69 3.11 -4.03
N ALA A 318 -29.81 2.69 -3.13
CA ALA A 318 -30.13 2.29 -1.76
C ALA A 318 -29.37 3.12 -0.70
N ILE A 319 -28.98 4.38 -1.04
CA ILE A 319 -28.40 5.27 -0.06
C ILE A 319 -29.48 5.67 0.95
N SER A 320 -29.26 5.34 2.22
CA SER A 320 -30.22 5.62 3.28
C SER A 320 -30.46 7.13 3.43
N PRO A 321 -31.73 7.60 3.55
CA PRO A 321 -32.01 8.99 3.91
C PRO A 321 -31.38 9.40 5.24
N VAL A 322 -31.20 8.45 6.16
CA VAL A 322 -30.53 8.68 7.44
C VAL A 322 -29.05 9.03 7.25
N VAL A 323 -28.35 8.30 6.37
CA VAL A 323 -26.95 8.60 6.00
C VAL A 323 -26.83 9.99 5.38
N SER A 324 -27.76 10.33 4.46
CA SER A 324 -27.76 11.65 3.81
C SER A 324 -27.99 12.78 4.80
N ALA A 325 -28.99 12.67 5.69
CA ALA A 325 -29.28 13.67 6.71
C ALA A 325 -28.14 13.83 7.73
N ALA A 326 -27.54 12.70 8.16
CA ALA A 326 -26.40 12.69 9.08
C ALA A 326 -25.15 13.35 8.45
N THR A 327 -24.91 13.11 7.14
CA THR A 327 -23.81 13.74 6.39
C THR A 327 -23.90 15.26 6.48
N GLU A 328 -25.07 15.83 6.19
CA GLU A 328 -25.31 17.30 6.23
C GLU A 328 -25.21 17.85 7.65
N THR A 329 -25.72 17.12 8.66
CA THR A 329 -25.68 17.56 10.06
C THR A 329 -24.25 17.65 10.57
N ILE A 330 -23.41 16.62 10.34
CA ILE A 330 -22.01 16.62 10.74
C ILE A 330 -21.22 17.64 9.93
N GLY A 331 -21.45 17.71 8.59
CA GLY A 331 -20.77 18.65 7.72
C GLY A 331 -21.02 20.11 8.09
N THR A 332 -22.27 20.46 8.47
CA THR A 332 -22.60 21.80 8.97
C THR A 332 -21.84 22.08 10.26
N GLY A 333 -21.83 21.15 11.22
CA GLY A 333 -21.09 21.30 12.47
C GLY A 333 -19.58 21.50 12.28
N VAL A 334 -18.95 20.71 11.39
CA VAL A 334 -17.53 20.87 11.04
C VAL A 334 -17.28 22.26 10.42
N SER A 335 -18.13 22.68 9.47
CA SER A 335 -18.02 23.98 8.80
C SER A 335 -18.18 25.15 9.78
N GLU A 336 -19.04 25.02 10.77
CA GLU A 336 -19.21 26.02 11.85
C GLU A 336 -17.97 26.06 12.76
N ALA A 337 -17.43 24.91 13.17
CA ALA A 337 -16.21 24.83 13.96
C ALA A 337 -15.04 25.50 13.26
N LEU A 338 -14.85 25.22 11.97
CA LEU A 338 -13.78 25.81 11.14
C LEU A 338 -13.93 27.34 10.94
N ARG A 339 -15.16 27.86 10.95
CA ARG A 339 -15.41 29.32 10.88
C ARG A 339 -15.16 30.03 12.19
N ASN A 340 -15.54 29.40 13.29
CA ASN A 340 -15.43 29.99 14.62
C ASN A 340 -14.00 29.97 15.17
N GLU A 341 -13.17 29.04 14.69
CA GLU A 341 -11.77 28.84 15.11
C GLU A 341 -10.84 28.92 13.89
N PRO A 342 -10.42 30.14 13.46
CA PRO A 342 -9.60 30.32 12.26
C PRO A 342 -8.29 29.52 12.25
N GLY A 343 -7.68 29.32 13.42
CA GLY A 343 -6.47 28.50 13.57
C GLY A 343 -6.68 26.99 13.37
N LEU A 344 -7.92 26.51 13.50
CA LEU A 344 -8.28 25.12 13.38
C LEU A 344 -8.04 24.57 11.97
N ARG A 345 -8.33 25.38 10.95
CA ARG A 345 -8.11 24.98 9.55
C ARG A 345 -6.64 24.70 9.29
N SER A 346 -5.76 25.62 9.69
CA SER A 346 -4.30 25.45 9.54
C SER A 346 -3.78 24.30 10.38
N ALA A 347 -4.34 24.09 11.58
CA ALA A 347 -3.97 22.98 12.44
C ALA A 347 -4.38 21.59 11.85
N LEU A 348 -5.50 21.52 11.12
CA LEU A 348 -6.02 20.29 10.53
C LEU A 348 -5.43 19.95 9.18
N PHE A 349 -5.18 20.97 8.35
CA PHE A 349 -4.87 20.79 6.92
C PHE A 349 -3.48 21.32 6.54
N GLY A 350 -2.69 21.79 7.51
CA GLY A 350 -1.42 22.46 7.22
C GLY A 350 -1.63 23.86 6.64
N ALA A 351 -0.51 24.52 6.32
CA ALA A 351 -0.56 25.81 5.64
C ALA A 351 -1.05 25.62 4.18
N PRO A 352 -1.90 26.49 3.65
CA PRO A 352 -2.14 26.53 2.21
C PRO A 352 -0.81 26.79 1.47
N ASP A 353 -0.71 26.34 0.22
CA ASP A 353 0.48 26.43 -0.67
C ASP A 353 0.98 27.86 -0.97
N ASP A 354 0.60 28.82 -0.20
CA ASP A 354 1.00 30.20 -0.33
C ASP A 354 2.19 30.49 0.62
N ASN A 355 3.26 30.98 0.06
CA ASN A 355 4.60 31.34 0.54
C ASN A 355 4.73 32.05 1.91
N SER A 356 3.85 31.80 2.85
CA SER A 356 3.89 32.36 4.19
C SER A 356 4.69 31.44 5.14
N SER A 357 5.87 31.89 5.48
CA SER A 357 6.82 31.48 6.55
C SER A 357 6.84 30.00 6.96
N PRO A 358 7.99 29.37 6.91
CA PRO A 358 8.14 27.96 7.31
C PRO A 358 7.72 27.80 8.78
N VAL A 359 6.74 26.93 9.02
CA VAL A 359 6.44 26.44 10.38
C VAL A 359 7.64 25.62 10.84
N GLN A 360 8.51 26.23 11.65
CA GLN A 360 9.73 25.60 12.19
C GLN A 360 9.43 24.58 13.29
N GLN A 361 8.41 23.71 13.15
CA GLN A 361 8.10 22.78 14.19
C GLN A 361 8.15 21.33 13.72
N ARG A 362 8.93 20.55 14.46
CA ARG A 362 9.14 19.12 14.23
C ARG A 362 7.90 18.31 14.60
N PRO A 363 7.64 17.16 13.95
CA PRO A 363 6.63 16.18 14.40
C PRO A 363 6.91 15.82 15.87
N GLY A 364 5.87 15.86 16.71
CA GLY A 364 5.99 15.61 18.14
C GLY A 364 6.29 16.85 18.99
N SER A 365 6.24 18.05 18.41
CA SER A 365 6.29 19.31 19.18
C SER A 365 4.94 19.60 19.85
N ASP A 366 4.97 20.46 20.86
CA ASP A 366 3.79 20.89 21.65
C ASP A 366 2.61 21.39 20.81
N LEU A 367 2.83 21.78 19.54
CA LEU A 367 1.75 22.18 18.62
C LEU A 367 0.88 21.00 18.18
N TRP A 368 1.41 19.78 18.08
CA TRP A 368 0.60 18.59 17.84
C TRP A 368 -0.35 18.34 19.02
N LEU A 369 0.14 18.43 20.26
CA LEU A 369 -0.65 18.29 21.48
C LEU A 369 -1.66 19.45 21.63
N LEU A 370 -1.24 20.69 21.37
CA LEU A 370 -2.11 21.88 21.34
C LEU A 370 -3.15 21.82 20.22
N SER A 371 -2.80 21.26 19.04
CA SER A 371 -3.74 21.09 17.93
C SER A 371 -4.77 19.99 18.23
N GLN A 372 -4.43 18.97 19.00
CA GLN A 372 -5.40 17.95 19.42
C GLN A 372 -6.39 18.51 20.45
N ASP A 373 -5.93 19.24 21.46
CA ASP A 373 -6.81 19.87 22.46
C ASP A 373 -7.68 20.97 21.84
N ALA A 374 -7.13 21.83 20.99
CA ALA A 374 -7.89 22.83 20.26
C ALA A 374 -8.87 22.19 19.27
N LEU A 375 -8.46 21.13 18.58
CA LEU A 375 -9.30 20.34 17.69
C LEU A 375 -10.46 19.69 18.48
N VAL A 376 -10.17 19.02 19.59
CA VAL A 376 -11.16 18.39 20.45
C VAL A 376 -12.15 19.43 20.96
N ASN A 377 -11.68 20.56 21.47
CA ASN A 377 -12.55 21.63 21.99
C ASN A 377 -13.43 22.24 20.88
N ALA A 378 -12.88 22.52 19.72
CA ALA A 378 -13.63 23.10 18.60
C ALA A 378 -14.62 22.11 17.98
N LEU A 379 -14.31 20.83 17.98
CA LEU A 379 -15.18 19.76 17.43
C LEU A 379 -16.03 19.07 18.50
N ARG A 380 -16.01 19.49 19.74
CA ARG A 380 -16.74 18.83 20.85
C ARG A 380 -18.23 18.63 20.53
N ASN A 381 -18.92 19.67 20.10
CA ASN A 381 -20.34 19.57 19.72
C ASN A 381 -20.57 18.63 18.55
N VAL A 382 -19.61 18.56 17.61
CA VAL A 382 -19.64 17.65 16.46
C VAL A 382 -19.38 16.23 16.94
N ALA A 383 -18.44 16.03 17.85
CA ALA A 383 -18.13 14.73 18.46
C ALA A 383 -19.31 14.16 19.24
N ASP A 384 -20.06 14.99 19.99
CA ASP A 384 -21.28 14.56 20.69
C ASP A 384 -22.36 14.07 19.72
N LYS A 385 -22.63 14.81 18.66
CA LYS A 385 -23.55 14.39 17.60
C LYS A 385 -23.05 13.13 16.88
N ALA A 386 -21.75 13.01 16.64
CA ALA A 386 -21.15 11.83 16.03
C ALA A 386 -21.33 10.58 16.90
N ARG A 387 -21.19 10.70 18.23
CA ARG A 387 -21.45 9.62 19.19
C ARG A 387 -22.91 9.16 19.16
N GLU A 388 -23.84 10.11 19.17
CA GLU A 388 -25.27 9.81 19.09
C GLU A 388 -25.59 9.05 17.78
N MET A 389 -25.14 9.56 16.65
CA MET A 389 -25.39 8.96 15.33
C MET A 389 -24.74 7.59 15.18
N SER A 390 -23.47 7.44 15.60
CA SER A 390 -22.77 6.16 15.49
C SER A 390 -23.38 5.04 16.33
N SER A 391 -24.05 5.38 17.42
CA SER A 391 -24.75 4.40 18.27
C SER A 391 -26.05 3.88 17.68
N SER A 392 -26.64 4.59 16.73
CA SER A 392 -27.95 4.28 16.12
C SER A 392 -27.88 3.71 14.72
N MET A 393 -26.69 3.67 14.07
CA MET A 393 -26.49 3.21 12.71
C MET A 393 -25.86 1.82 12.68
N ASP A 394 -26.21 1.05 11.64
CA ASP A 394 -25.49 -0.18 11.34
C ASP A 394 -24.09 0.12 10.75
N GLU A 395 -23.23 -0.89 10.71
CA GLU A 395 -21.84 -0.72 10.27
C GLU A 395 -21.73 -0.30 8.79
N ASN A 396 -22.62 -0.74 7.92
CA ASN A 396 -22.61 -0.39 6.51
C ASN A 396 -22.98 1.09 6.29
N ASP A 397 -24.01 1.58 6.97
CA ASP A 397 -24.42 2.98 6.94
C ASP A 397 -23.37 3.89 7.56
N LEU A 398 -22.74 3.43 8.64
CA LEU A 398 -21.68 4.18 9.30
C LEU A 398 -20.42 4.29 8.42
N GLN A 399 -20.07 3.25 7.69
CA GLN A 399 -18.95 3.30 6.71
C GLN A 399 -19.25 4.27 5.56
N GLN A 400 -20.47 4.27 5.02
CA GLN A 400 -20.89 5.24 4.00
C GLN A 400 -20.79 6.68 4.54
N LEU A 401 -21.24 6.90 5.77
CA LEU A 401 -21.21 8.21 6.42
C LEU A 401 -19.77 8.69 6.65
N ASP A 402 -18.88 7.82 7.12
CA ASP A 402 -17.45 8.12 7.31
C ASP A 402 -16.81 8.61 6.00
N HIS A 403 -17.14 7.96 4.88
CA HIS A 403 -16.67 8.37 3.55
C HIS A 403 -17.26 9.71 3.13
N LEU A 404 -18.57 9.86 3.23
CA LEU A 404 -19.27 11.05 2.75
C LEU A 404 -18.87 12.32 3.49
N VAL A 405 -18.69 12.29 4.81
CA VAL A 405 -18.23 13.47 5.55
C VAL A 405 -16.78 13.83 5.20
N THR A 406 -15.97 12.86 4.85
CA THR A 406 -14.61 13.11 4.39
C THR A 406 -14.60 13.77 3.01
N ILE A 407 -15.30 13.23 2.02
CA ILE A 407 -15.23 13.75 0.63
C ILE A 407 -16.08 14.99 0.39
N LYS A 408 -17.22 15.15 1.08
CA LYS A 408 -18.13 16.29 0.87
C LYS A 408 -17.81 17.48 1.78
N HIS A 409 -17.42 17.21 3.02
CA HIS A 409 -17.27 18.26 4.03
C HIS A 409 -15.83 18.42 4.52
N GLY A 410 -14.89 17.67 3.92
CA GLY A 410 -13.47 17.84 4.16
C GLY A 410 -13.03 17.43 5.58
N VAL A 411 -13.74 16.52 6.24
CA VAL A 411 -13.22 15.90 7.46
C VAL A 411 -11.94 15.13 7.09
N PRO A 412 -10.78 15.45 7.69
CA PRO A 412 -9.54 14.78 7.31
C PRO A 412 -9.64 13.26 7.42
N ALA A 413 -9.16 12.55 6.40
CA ALA A 413 -9.25 11.08 6.34
C ALA A 413 -8.56 10.40 7.53
N TYR A 414 -7.48 10.97 8.04
CA TYR A 414 -6.74 10.47 9.21
C TYR A 414 -7.57 10.51 10.51
N ILE A 415 -8.60 11.35 10.58
CA ILE A 415 -9.57 11.34 11.71
C ILE A 415 -10.48 10.12 11.63
N GLY A 416 -10.88 9.70 10.41
CA GLY A 416 -11.73 8.55 10.19
C GLY A 416 -13.23 8.85 10.21
N GLY A 417 -13.63 10.00 9.68
CA GLY A 417 -15.02 10.38 9.53
C GLY A 417 -15.76 10.51 10.87
N VAL A 418 -17.03 10.13 10.88
CA VAL A 418 -17.89 10.19 12.07
C VAL A 418 -17.43 9.20 13.14
N SER A 419 -17.03 8.00 12.74
CA SER A 419 -16.49 7.00 13.68
C SER A 419 -15.24 7.50 14.42
N GLY A 420 -14.40 8.27 13.74
CA GLY A 420 -13.23 8.90 14.36
C GLY A 420 -13.60 10.09 15.26
N LEU A 421 -14.48 10.97 14.80
CA LEU A 421 -15.00 12.09 15.58
C LEU A 421 -15.66 11.62 16.89
N ALA A 422 -16.42 10.53 16.84
CA ALA A 422 -17.07 9.94 18.02
C ALA A 422 -16.08 9.47 19.11
N ARG A 423 -14.82 9.18 18.74
CA ARG A 423 -13.75 8.74 19.67
C ARG A 423 -12.96 9.90 20.29
N LEU A 424 -13.17 11.12 19.84
CA LEU A 424 -12.51 12.26 20.46
C LEU A 424 -12.91 12.34 21.94
N PRO A 425 -11.97 12.70 22.85
CA PRO A 425 -12.29 12.85 24.26
C PRO A 425 -13.42 13.84 24.47
N GLY A 426 -14.31 13.57 25.44
CA GLY A 426 -15.42 14.45 25.81
C GLY A 426 -15.01 15.68 26.59
#